data_2043c18463c53d9cb7b16e4f8bcc75d0
#
_entry.id   2043c18463c53d9cb7b16e4f8bcc75d0
#
_cell.length_a   1.000
_cell.length_b   1.000
_cell.length_c   1.000
_cell.angle_alpha   90.00
_cell.angle_beta   90.00
_cell.angle_gamma   90.00
#
_symmetry.space_group_name_H-M   'P 1'
#
loop_
_entity.id
_entity.type
_entity.pdbx_description
1 polymer ?
#
loop_
_entity_poly.entity_id
_entity_poly.type
_entity_poly.pdbx_seq_one_letter_code
_entity_poly.pdbx_strand_id
1 'polypeptide(L)'
;MNGIEIFIDESGDFGAYEAHCPYYVVTMVFHESADSLYDKLEGLEYSLDVLGLAEHCIHSNPAIRGEDEYFGLPLSLRRKVLLNLMAFIHNADFRFKCFFVKKCEAGDETALFAALKDVIDPFVSANFKRLSAYSTIKVAYDKGQRQISRLITQTLEERFDNVQVVKILPIHSRLSQVADLCCTIKRIAQRLSDVGSLNKPELYFFGTAKNFRRNWLKSLMRSEWK
;
A
#
# COMPACT_ATOMS: atom_id res chain seq x y z
N MET A 1 -14.39 -9.33 19.34
CA MET A 1 -15.31 -9.36 18.17
C MET A 1 -14.49 -9.80 16.97
N ASN A 2 -15.00 -10.69 16.14
CA ASN A 2 -14.29 -11.20 14.96
C ASN A 2 -14.46 -10.19 13.80
N GLY A 3 -13.62 -9.18 13.73
CA GLY A 3 -13.63 -8.15 12.70
C GLY A 3 -12.39 -8.18 11.83
N ILE A 4 -12.46 -7.59 10.65
CA ILE A 4 -11.31 -7.34 9.77
C ILE A 4 -11.26 -5.85 9.40
N GLU A 5 -10.07 -5.28 9.42
CA GLU A 5 -9.78 -3.93 8.95
C GLU A 5 -9.04 -4.01 7.61
N ILE A 6 -9.49 -3.22 6.64
CA ILE A 6 -8.90 -3.14 5.31
C ILE A 6 -8.42 -1.71 5.10
N PHE A 7 -7.12 -1.51 5.00
CA PHE A 7 -6.51 -0.20 4.72
C PHE A 7 -6.19 -0.14 3.23
N ILE A 8 -6.69 0.90 2.56
CA ILE A 8 -6.54 1.06 1.11
C ILE A 8 -5.66 2.26 0.82
N ASP A 9 -4.73 2.07 -0.08
CA ASP A 9 -3.91 3.12 -0.68
C ASP A 9 -3.77 2.88 -2.18
N GLU A 10 -3.51 3.96 -2.93
CA GLU A 10 -3.33 3.90 -4.38
C GLU A 10 -2.08 4.63 -4.84
N SER A 11 -1.59 4.25 -6.00
CA SER A 11 -0.49 4.94 -6.69
C SER A 11 -0.79 5.10 -8.17
N GLY A 12 -0.66 6.31 -8.64
CA GLY A 12 -1.07 6.77 -9.96
C GLY A 12 -2.25 7.73 -9.87
N ASP A 13 -2.72 8.15 -11.01
CA ASP A 13 -3.89 9.01 -11.18
C ASP A 13 -4.80 8.46 -12.29
N PHE A 14 -6.04 8.92 -12.36
CA PHE A 14 -6.98 8.61 -13.41
C PHE A 14 -6.77 9.44 -14.69
N GLY A 15 -5.70 10.23 -14.76
CA GLY A 15 -5.31 11.01 -15.94
C GLY A 15 -4.86 10.15 -17.11
N ALA A 16 -4.50 10.82 -18.22
CA ALA A 16 -4.00 10.19 -19.43
C ALA A 16 -2.76 9.31 -19.16
N TYR A 17 -2.50 8.37 -20.05
CA TYR A 17 -1.30 7.55 -19.99
C TYR A 17 -0.03 8.41 -20.08
N GLU A 18 0.87 8.18 -19.16
CA GLU A 18 2.21 8.76 -19.16
C GLU A 18 3.27 7.66 -19.00
N ALA A 19 4.29 7.68 -19.87
CA ALA A 19 5.32 6.63 -19.91
C ALA A 19 6.11 6.50 -18.57
N HIS A 20 6.19 7.56 -17.78
CA HIS A 20 6.86 7.51 -16.48
C HIS A 20 5.95 6.97 -15.35
N CYS A 21 4.64 6.95 -15.55
CA CYS A 21 3.64 6.40 -14.63
C CYS A 21 2.68 5.43 -15.37
N PRO A 22 3.19 4.27 -15.87
CA PRO A 22 2.44 3.41 -16.77
C PRO A 22 1.35 2.59 -16.08
N TYR A 23 1.36 2.51 -14.74
CA TYR A 23 0.44 1.70 -13.96
C TYR A 23 -0.39 2.54 -13.01
N TYR A 24 -1.65 2.14 -12.86
CA TYR A 24 -2.47 2.46 -11.71
C TYR A 24 -2.48 1.25 -10.77
N VAL A 25 -2.24 1.49 -9.50
CA VAL A 25 -2.10 0.42 -8.50
C VAL A 25 -3.02 0.72 -7.33
N VAL A 26 -3.81 -0.26 -6.92
CA VAL A 26 -4.57 -0.22 -5.65
C VAL A 26 -4.01 -1.29 -4.73
N THR A 27 -3.75 -0.93 -3.49
CA THR A 27 -3.26 -1.85 -2.47
C THR A 27 -4.27 -1.93 -1.33
N MET A 28 -4.60 -3.15 -0.92
CA MET A 28 -5.39 -3.45 0.27
C MET A 28 -4.50 -4.16 1.29
N VAL A 29 -4.44 -3.63 2.51
CA VAL A 29 -3.82 -4.26 3.68
C VAL A 29 -4.92 -4.75 4.60
N PHE A 30 -4.86 -6.01 4.99
CA PHE A 30 -5.86 -6.71 5.78
C PHE A 30 -5.29 -7.04 7.16
N HIS A 31 -5.98 -6.62 8.20
CA HIS A 31 -5.64 -6.90 9.59
C HIS A 31 -6.86 -7.45 10.34
N GLU A 32 -6.70 -8.59 11.01
CA GLU A 32 -7.77 -9.17 11.83
C GLU A 32 -7.81 -8.45 13.18
N SER A 33 -8.98 -7.90 13.56
CA SER A 33 -9.10 -7.09 14.79
C SER A 33 -8.86 -7.87 16.09
N ALA A 34 -8.81 -9.22 16.00
CA ALA A 34 -8.44 -10.08 17.12
C ALA A 34 -6.94 -10.04 17.43
N ASP A 35 -6.10 -9.65 16.45
CA ASP A 35 -4.66 -9.64 16.59
C ASP A 35 -4.20 -8.29 17.13
N SER A 36 -3.61 -8.27 18.32
CA SER A 36 -3.10 -7.02 18.90
C SER A 36 -1.84 -6.56 18.18
N LEU A 37 -1.86 -5.31 17.72
CA LEU A 37 -0.69 -4.63 17.16
C LEU A 37 0.01 -3.72 18.16
N TYR A 38 -0.48 -3.63 19.40
CA TYR A 38 -0.03 -2.62 20.38
C TYR A 38 1.49 -2.63 20.57
N ASP A 39 2.07 -3.74 21.00
CA ASP A 39 3.52 -3.84 21.27
C ASP A 39 4.37 -3.60 20.00
N LYS A 40 3.85 -3.98 18.84
CA LYS A 40 4.54 -3.82 17.55
C LYS A 40 4.51 -2.37 17.08
N LEU A 41 3.40 -1.68 17.32
CA LEU A 41 3.27 -0.24 17.08
C LEU A 41 4.17 0.54 18.03
N GLU A 42 4.17 0.22 19.32
CA GLU A 42 5.07 0.83 20.31
C GLU A 42 6.54 0.68 19.90
N GLY A 43 6.94 -0.50 19.41
CA GLY A 43 8.29 -0.74 18.89
C GLY A 43 8.63 0.09 17.65
N LEU A 44 7.67 0.31 16.75
CA LEU A 44 7.85 1.18 15.59
C LEU A 44 7.99 2.64 16.03
N GLU A 45 7.08 3.13 16.89
CA GLU A 45 7.12 4.51 17.39
C GLU A 45 8.43 4.79 18.13
N TYR A 46 8.86 3.90 19.03
CA TYR A 46 10.15 4.01 19.68
C TYR A 46 11.32 4.08 18.69
N SER A 47 11.29 3.24 17.64
CA SER A 47 12.34 3.24 16.62
C SER A 47 12.38 4.54 15.81
N LEU A 48 11.23 5.17 15.58
CA LEU A 48 11.14 6.47 14.92
C LEU A 48 11.59 7.61 15.86
N ASP A 49 11.21 7.55 17.11
CA ASP A 49 11.63 8.54 18.14
C ASP A 49 13.15 8.57 18.30
N VAL A 50 13.81 7.41 18.38
CA VAL A 50 15.28 7.31 18.39
C VAL A 50 15.94 7.94 17.15
N LEU A 51 15.23 8.02 16.03
CA LEU A 51 15.69 8.70 14.82
C LEU A 51 15.39 10.21 14.83
N GLY A 52 14.75 10.73 15.89
CA GLY A 52 14.26 12.12 15.95
C GLY A 52 13.06 12.39 15.06
N LEU A 53 12.28 11.36 14.77
CA LEU A 53 11.12 11.39 13.87
C LEU A 53 9.84 10.89 14.60
N ALA A 54 9.69 11.26 15.87
CA ALA A 54 8.47 11.00 16.62
C ALA A 54 7.24 11.54 15.84
N GLU A 55 6.15 10.76 15.82
CA GLU A 55 4.90 11.11 15.12
C GLU A 55 5.03 11.37 13.60
N HIS A 56 6.21 11.11 13.02
CA HIS A 56 6.43 11.33 11.59
C HIS A 56 5.52 10.44 10.74
N CYS A 57 4.78 11.06 9.81
CA CYS A 57 4.01 10.33 8.81
C CYS A 57 4.94 9.78 7.72
N ILE A 58 4.99 8.46 7.58
CA ILE A 58 5.90 7.83 6.62
C ILE A 58 5.25 7.79 5.23
N HIS A 59 5.84 8.53 4.29
CA HIS A 59 5.50 8.50 2.87
C HIS A 59 6.63 7.86 2.07
N SER A 60 6.37 6.71 1.48
CA SER A 60 7.42 5.86 0.89
C SER A 60 8.04 6.46 -0.37
N ASN A 61 7.23 7.03 -1.26
CA ASN A 61 7.75 7.61 -2.51
C ASN A 61 8.57 8.88 -2.25
N PRO A 62 8.13 9.86 -1.46
CA PRO A 62 8.95 11.00 -1.01
C PRO A 62 10.23 10.54 -0.29
N ALA A 63 10.18 9.54 0.58
CA ALA A 63 11.37 9.02 1.27
C ALA A 63 12.41 8.44 0.29
N ILE A 64 11.96 7.71 -0.74
CA ILE A 64 12.85 7.17 -1.78
C ILE A 64 13.47 8.28 -2.61
N ARG A 65 12.69 9.27 -2.99
CA ARG A 65 13.11 10.37 -3.87
C ARG A 65 13.87 11.48 -3.13
N GLY A 66 13.67 11.64 -1.83
CA GLY A 66 14.22 12.74 -1.03
C GLY A 66 13.49 14.03 -1.28
N GLU A 67 12.18 13.96 -1.40
CA GLU A 67 11.28 15.08 -1.66
C GLU A 67 10.44 15.38 -0.41
N ASP A 68 9.69 16.47 -0.43
CA ASP A 68 8.78 16.92 0.61
C ASP A 68 9.46 16.95 1.99
N GLU A 69 8.88 16.34 3.00
CA GLU A 69 9.41 16.26 4.37
C GLU A 69 10.76 15.51 4.48
N TYR A 70 11.18 14.81 3.43
CA TYR A 70 12.49 14.14 3.36
C TYR A 70 13.56 14.94 2.63
N PHE A 71 13.23 16.15 2.15
CA PHE A 71 14.19 17.00 1.48
C PHE A 71 15.34 17.37 2.44
N GLY A 72 16.57 17.19 2.00
CA GLY A 72 17.77 17.45 2.81
C GLY A 72 18.11 16.38 3.85
N LEU A 73 17.23 15.40 4.11
CA LEU A 73 17.56 14.31 5.02
C LEU A 73 18.59 13.35 4.42
N PRO A 74 19.59 12.89 5.23
CA PRO A 74 20.56 11.92 4.78
C PRO A 74 19.92 10.64 4.25
N LEU A 75 20.47 10.06 3.18
CA LEU A 75 19.99 8.81 2.60
C LEU A 75 19.90 7.67 3.64
N SER A 76 20.89 7.62 4.55
CA SER A 76 20.92 6.62 5.62
C SER A 76 19.70 6.73 6.56
N LEU A 77 19.27 7.95 6.88
CA LEU A 77 18.08 8.19 7.72
C LEU A 77 16.80 7.79 6.98
N ARG A 78 16.63 8.23 5.73
CA ARG A 78 15.47 7.86 4.90
C ARG A 78 15.35 6.34 4.73
N ARG A 79 16.46 5.64 4.55
CA ARG A 79 16.49 4.16 4.51
C ARG A 79 16.08 3.55 5.85
N LYS A 80 16.56 4.07 6.98
CA LYS A 80 16.19 3.57 8.32
C LYS A 80 14.69 3.70 8.57
N VAL A 81 14.06 4.81 8.18
CA VAL A 81 12.60 5.01 8.31
C VAL A 81 11.85 3.88 7.59
N LEU A 82 12.13 3.64 6.31
CA LEU A 82 11.44 2.59 5.56
C LEU A 82 11.82 1.18 6.04
N LEU A 83 13.05 0.96 6.55
CA LEU A 83 13.44 -0.32 7.13
C LEU A 83 12.72 -0.59 8.46
N ASN A 84 12.47 0.43 9.28
CA ASN A 84 11.67 0.29 10.49
C ASN A 84 10.21 -0.08 10.14
N LEU A 85 9.63 0.55 9.12
CA LEU A 85 8.30 0.17 8.64
C LEU A 85 8.29 -1.26 8.06
N MET A 86 9.35 -1.69 7.33
CA MET A 86 9.50 -3.07 6.88
C MET A 86 9.65 -4.06 8.05
N ALA A 87 10.36 -3.70 9.11
CA ALA A 87 10.46 -4.53 10.31
C ALA A 87 9.10 -4.67 11.00
N PHE A 88 8.33 -3.58 11.09
CA PHE A 88 6.95 -3.63 11.55
C PHE A 88 6.09 -4.58 10.72
N ILE A 89 6.18 -4.51 9.36
CA ILE A 89 5.51 -5.44 8.44
C ILE A 89 5.83 -6.91 8.74
N HIS A 90 7.07 -7.21 9.10
CA HIS A 90 7.48 -8.58 9.40
C HIS A 90 7.02 -9.10 10.76
N ASN A 91 6.88 -8.19 11.72
CA ASN A 91 6.53 -8.53 13.08
C ASN A 91 5.01 -8.48 13.32
N ALA A 92 4.26 -7.81 12.43
CA ALA A 92 2.82 -7.71 12.51
C ALA A 92 2.13 -8.81 11.69
N ASP A 93 1.04 -9.34 12.21
CA ASP A 93 0.27 -10.36 11.51
C ASP A 93 -0.81 -9.71 10.66
N PHE A 94 -0.46 -9.37 9.44
CA PHE A 94 -1.37 -8.87 8.42
C PHE A 94 -1.02 -9.42 7.04
N ARG A 95 -1.94 -9.25 6.10
CA ARG A 95 -1.77 -9.60 4.70
C ARG A 95 -2.01 -8.39 3.82
N PHE A 96 -1.44 -8.37 2.64
CA PHE A 96 -1.76 -7.34 1.65
C PHE A 96 -1.98 -7.95 0.27
N LYS A 97 -2.72 -7.23 -0.57
CA LYS A 97 -2.88 -7.53 -1.99
C LYS A 97 -2.78 -6.25 -2.79
N CYS A 98 -1.99 -6.30 -3.88
CA CYS A 98 -1.91 -5.19 -4.84
C CYS A 98 -2.56 -5.61 -6.16
N PHE A 99 -3.34 -4.69 -6.72
CA PHE A 99 -4.03 -4.82 -8.00
C PHE A 99 -3.45 -3.82 -8.98
N PHE A 100 -3.13 -4.26 -10.19
CA PHE A 100 -2.46 -3.46 -11.20
C PHE A 100 -3.32 -3.32 -12.43
N VAL A 101 -3.39 -2.12 -12.96
CA VAL A 101 -3.92 -1.84 -14.29
C VAL A 101 -2.87 -1.05 -15.06
N LYS A 102 -2.61 -1.48 -16.29
CA LYS A 102 -1.71 -0.77 -17.21
C LYS A 102 -2.50 0.31 -17.95
N LYS A 103 -2.18 1.57 -17.66
CA LYS A 103 -2.96 2.72 -18.15
C LYS A 103 -3.06 2.80 -19.67
N CYS A 104 -2.03 2.37 -20.42
CA CYS A 104 -2.06 2.38 -21.87
C CYS A 104 -3.09 1.40 -22.48
N GLU A 105 -3.60 0.45 -21.72
CA GLU A 105 -4.61 -0.52 -22.13
C GLU A 105 -6.03 -0.04 -21.80
N ALA A 106 -6.17 1.01 -20.98
CA ALA A 106 -7.45 1.46 -20.48
C ALA A 106 -8.11 2.57 -21.35
N GLY A 107 -7.33 3.34 -22.10
CA GLY A 107 -7.86 4.37 -23.00
C GLY A 107 -8.39 5.64 -22.32
N ASP A 108 -9.30 5.51 -21.37
CA ASP A 108 -9.89 6.63 -20.61
C ASP A 108 -10.17 6.26 -19.15
N GLU A 109 -10.67 7.22 -18.37
CA GLU A 109 -11.01 7.05 -16.95
C GLU A 109 -12.05 5.95 -16.71
N THR A 110 -13.05 5.83 -17.58
CA THR A 110 -14.13 4.84 -17.46
C THR A 110 -13.58 3.44 -17.69
N ALA A 111 -12.75 3.27 -18.71
CA ALA A 111 -12.09 1.99 -19.01
C ALA A 111 -11.08 1.62 -17.90
N LEU A 112 -10.35 2.59 -17.35
CA LEU A 112 -9.44 2.37 -16.22
C LEU A 112 -10.20 1.90 -14.96
N PHE A 113 -11.35 2.54 -14.69
CA PHE A 113 -12.21 2.11 -13.57
C PHE A 113 -12.74 0.69 -13.77
N ALA A 114 -13.23 0.36 -14.99
CA ALA A 114 -13.69 -0.99 -15.30
C ALA A 114 -12.56 -2.02 -15.16
N ALA A 115 -11.38 -1.74 -15.70
CA ALA A 115 -10.22 -2.61 -15.58
C ALA A 115 -9.77 -2.82 -14.13
N LEU A 116 -9.85 -1.80 -13.25
CA LEU A 116 -9.60 -1.94 -11.82
C LEU A 116 -10.62 -2.87 -11.17
N LYS A 117 -11.89 -2.71 -11.51
CA LYS A 117 -12.95 -3.58 -11.02
C LYS A 117 -12.74 -5.03 -11.47
N ASP A 118 -12.35 -5.25 -12.73
CA ASP A 118 -12.07 -6.58 -13.29
C ASP A 118 -10.92 -7.32 -12.60
N VAL A 119 -9.94 -6.61 -12.05
CA VAL A 119 -8.84 -7.24 -11.30
C VAL A 119 -9.13 -7.39 -9.80
N ILE A 120 -10.04 -6.57 -9.22
CA ILE A 120 -10.39 -6.63 -7.79
C ILE A 120 -11.54 -7.60 -7.54
N ASP A 121 -12.58 -7.59 -8.35
CA ASP A 121 -13.79 -8.42 -8.18
C ASP A 121 -13.52 -9.93 -8.10
N PRO A 122 -12.62 -10.53 -8.91
CA PRO A 122 -12.27 -11.93 -8.77
C PRO A 122 -11.64 -12.27 -7.41
N PHE A 123 -10.80 -11.38 -6.88
CA PHE A 123 -10.19 -11.56 -5.57
C PHE A 123 -11.24 -11.50 -4.45
N VAL A 124 -12.13 -10.51 -4.46
CA VAL A 124 -13.21 -10.38 -3.49
C VAL A 124 -14.16 -11.58 -3.57
N SER A 125 -14.51 -12.00 -4.77
CA SER A 125 -15.38 -13.18 -5.01
C SER A 125 -14.75 -14.49 -4.51
N ALA A 126 -13.46 -14.70 -4.80
CA ALA A 126 -12.73 -15.88 -4.31
C ALA A 126 -12.62 -15.91 -2.78
N ASN A 127 -12.62 -14.76 -2.13
CA ASN A 127 -12.53 -14.63 -0.68
C ASN A 127 -13.89 -14.34 -0.01
N PHE A 128 -15.00 -14.40 -0.75
CA PHE A 128 -16.32 -14.03 -0.25
C PHE A 128 -16.69 -14.77 1.04
N LYS A 129 -16.55 -16.10 1.06
CA LYS A 129 -16.86 -16.93 2.23
C LYS A 129 -16.03 -16.52 3.47
N ARG A 130 -14.74 -16.19 3.28
CA ARG A 130 -13.86 -15.77 4.37
C ARG A 130 -14.26 -14.39 4.87
N LEU A 131 -14.48 -13.43 3.97
CA LEU A 131 -14.86 -12.07 4.32
C LEU A 131 -16.23 -12.00 4.99
N SER A 132 -17.21 -12.78 4.51
CA SER A 132 -18.55 -12.86 5.13
C SER A 132 -18.56 -13.51 6.53
N ALA A 133 -17.49 -14.21 6.93
CA ALA A 133 -17.39 -14.79 8.26
C ALA A 133 -17.01 -13.77 9.36
N TYR A 134 -16.56 -12.58 9.00
CA TYR A 134 -16.29 -11.52 9.96
C TYR A 134 -17.59 -10.81 10.36
N SER A 135 -17.72 -10.45 11.63
CA SER A 135 -18.87 -9.69 12.12
C SER A 135 -18.87 -8.23 11.64
N THR A 136 -17.69 -7.71 11.30
CA THR A 136 -17.50 -6.34 10.79
C THR A 136 -16.33 -6.31 9.83
N ILE A 137 -16.51 -5.64 8.69
CA ILE A 137 -15.46 -5.30 7.72
C ILE A 137 -15.29 -3.79 7.75
N LYS A 138 -14.24 -3.29 8.39
CA LYS A 138 -13.95 -1.86 8.46
C LYS A 138 -12.98 -1.48 7.34
N VAL A 139 -13.39 -0.62 6.43
CA VAL A 139 -12.57 -0.14 5.32
C VAL A 139 -12.06 1.26 5.63
N ALA A 140 -10.76 1.40 5.78
CA ALA A 140 -10.06 2.64 6.06
C ALA A 140 -9.46 3.19 4.76
N TYR A 141 -9.92 4.37 4.33
CA TYR A 141 -9.45 5.04 3.12
C TYR A 141 -9.46 6.56 3.35
N ASP A 142 -8.45 7.26 2.85
CA ASP A 142 -8.31 8.71 3.03
C ASP A 142 -9.30 9.53 2.19
N LYS A 143 -9.97 8.87 1.21
CA LYS A 143 -10.87 9.48 0.21
C LYS A 143 -10.15 10.44 -0.75
N GLY A 144 -8.88 10.16 -1.04
CA GLY A 144 -8.06 10.95 -1.96
C GLY A 144 -8.63 11.00 -3.37
N GLN A 145 -9.17 9.88 -3.88
CA GLN A 145 -9.75 9.80 -5.23
C GLN A 145 -11.20 9.29 -5.20
N ARG A 146 -12.10 10.06 -5.85
CA ARG A 146 -13.54 9.74 -5.94
C ARG A 146 -13.79 8.38 -6.58
N GLN A 147 -13.00 8.02 -7.58
CA GLN A 147 -13.13 6.75 -8.31
C GLN A 147 -12.84 5.55 -7.40
N ILE A 148 -11.85 5.66 -6.51
CA ILE A 148 -11.56 4.61 -5.52
C ILE A 148 -12.67 4.51 -4.47
N SER A 149 -13.22 5.63 -4.00
CA SER A 149 -14.39 5.59 -3.12
C SER A 149 -15.57 4.85 -3.78
N ARG A 150 -15.86 5.12 -5.07
CA ARG A 150 -16.88 4.41 -5.84
C ARG A 150 -16.55 2.92 -6.02
N LEU A 151 -15.28 2.59 -6.26
CA LEU A 151 -14.82 1.22 -6.38
C LEU A 151 -15.06 0.44 -5.07
N ILE A 152 -14.70 1.02 -3.93
CA ILE A 152 -14.94 0.43 -2.59
C ILE A 152 -16.43 0.14 -2.40
N THR A 153 -17.30 1.10 -2.70
CA THR A 153 -18.76 0.90 -2.61
C THR A 153 -19.19 -0.29 -3.47
N GLN A 154 -18.84 -0.32 -4.75
CA GLN A 154 -19.28 -1.37 -5.68
C GLN A 154 -18.68 -2.75 -5.42
N THR A 155 -17.47 -2.83 -4.87
CA THR A 155 -16.79 -4.10 -4.65
C THR A 155 -17.00 -4.67 -3.25
N LEU A 156 -17.26 -3.83 -2.26
CA LEU A 156 -17.40 -4.23 -0.85
C LEU A 156 -18.78 -3.89 -0.29
N GLU A 157 -19.21 -2.62 -0.24
CA GLU A 157 -20.48 -2.23 0.42
C GLU A 157 -21.71 -2.87 -0.26
N GLU A 158 -21.73 -3.02 -1.59
CA GLU A 158 -22.84 -3.67 -2.31
C GLU A 158 -22.85 -5.21 -2.16
N ARG A 159 -21.77 -5.81 -1.60
CA ARG A 159 -21.62 -7.26 -1.48
C ARG A 159 -21.68 -7.79 -0.06
N PHE A 160 -21.42 -6.94 0.93
CA PHE A 160 -21.38 -7.32 2.33
C PHE A 160 -22.16 -6.32 3.18
N ASP A 161 -23.17 -6.79 3.93
CA ASP A 161 -24.03 -5.97 4.77
C ASP A 161 -23.33 -5.37 6.00
N ASN A 162 -22.14 -5.86 6.33
CA ASN A 162 -21.39 -5.54 7.55
C ASN A 162 -20.16 -4.66 7.28
N VAL A 163 -20.10 -3.98 6.12
CA VAL A 163 -19.02 -3.06 5.76
C VAL A 163 -19.25 -1.68 6.40
N GLN A 164 -18.17 -1.13 6.94
CA GLN A 164 -18.12 0.23 7.47
C GLN A 164 -16.95 0.98 6.84
N VAL A 165 -17.22 1.93 5.95
CA VAL A 165 -16.18 2.77 5.36
C VAL A 165 -15.90 3.97 6.26
N VAL A 166 -14.66 4.10 6.70
CA VAL A 166 -14.20 5.20 7.55
C VAL A 166 -13.13 6.02 6.83
N LYS A 167 -13.24 7.34 6.96
CA LYS A 167 -12.15 8.23 6.53
C LYS A 167 -11.04 8.16 7.57
N ILE A 168 -9.83 7.84 7.15
CA ILE A 168 -8.65 7.88 7.99
C ILE A 168 -7.57 8.75 7.34
N LEU A 169 -6.89 9.54 8.17
CA LEU A 169 -5.72 10.27 7.70
C LEU A 169 -4.47 9.39 7.88
N PRO A 170 -3.58 9.30 6.88
CA PRO A 170 -2.37 8.45 6.96
C PRO A 170 -1.52 8.74 8.21
N ILE A 171 -1.46 9.99 8.67
CA ILE A 171 -0.72 10.38 9.89
C ILE A 171 -1.22 9.66 11.15
N HIS A 172 -2.49 9.25 11.17
CA HIS A 172 -3.11 8.58 12.33
C HIS A 172 -3.14 7.06 12.19
N SER A 173 -2.52 6.50 11.13
CA SER A 173 -2.55 5.05 10.89
C SER A 173 -1.28 4.52 10.27
N ARG A 174 -0.52 3.75 11.04
CA ARG A 174 0.65 3.03 10.51
C ARG A 174 0.29 1.98 9.46
N LEU A 175 -0.90 1.39 9.54
CA LEU A 175 -1.35 0.44 8.51
C LEU A 175 -1.68 1.12 7.17
N SER A 176 -2.13 2.38 7.16
CA SER A 176 -2.22 3.17 5.92
C SER A 176 -0.83 3.44 5.33
N GLN A 177 0.17 3.74 6.17
CA GLN A 177 1.56 3.92 5.73
C GLN A 177 2.19 2.60 5.24
N VAL A 178 1.77 1.46 5.80
CA VAL A 178 2.11 0.14 5.27
C VAL A 178 1.50 -0.07 3.88
N ALA A 179 0.25 0.32 3.66
CA ALA A 179 -0.40 0.23 2.36
C ALA A 179 0.36 1.06 1.30
N ASP A 180 0.77 2.29 1.64
CA ASP A 180 1.63 3.14 0.79
C ASP A 180 2.98 2.46 0.46
N LEU A 181 3.66 1.87 1.46
CA LEU A 181 4.92 1.16 1.22
C LEU A 181 4.72 -0.05 0.31
N CYS A 182 3.69 -0.86 0.56
CA CYS A 182 3.35 -2.01 -0.28
C CYS A 182 3.08 -1.57 -1.72
N CYS A 183 2.27 -0.53 -1.90
CA CYS A 183 1.92 0.05 -3.19
C CYS A 183 3.18 0.51 -3.93
N THR A 184 4.03 1.29 -3.27
CA THR A 184 5.27 1.83 -3.83
C THR A 184 6.26 0.72 -4.24
N ILE A 185 6.54 -0.24 -3.37
CA ILE A 185 7.48 -1.35 -3.66
C ILE A 185 6.95 -2.23 -4.80
N LYS A 186 5.67 -2.55 -4.81
CA LYS A 186 5.07 -3.38 -5.87
C LYS A 186 5.04 -2.65 -7.21
N ARG A 187 4.74 -1.34 -7.23
CA ARG A 187 4.79 -0.50 -8.44
C ARG A 187 6.21 -0.45 -9.01
N ILE A 188 7.23 -0.24 -8.18
CA ILE A 188 8.64 -0.26 -8.59
C ILE A 188 9.01 -1.64 -9.16
N ALA A 189 8.57 -2.73 -8.52
CA ALA A 189 8.85 -4.09 -8.97
C ALA A 189 8.23 -4.40 -10.32
N GLN A 190 6.98 -3.98 -10.55
CA GLN A 190 6.29 -4.15 -11.83
C GLN A 190 7.00 -3.38 -12.94
N ARG A 191 7.32 -2.10 -12.72
CA ARG A 191 8.06 -1.30 -13.68
C ARG A 191 9.46 -1.86 -13.97
N LEU A 192 10.16 -2.33 -12.93
CA LEU A 192 11.48 -2.97 -13.08
C LEU A 192 11.41 -4.27 -13.91
N SER A 193 10.30 -5.00 -13.83
CA SER A 193 10.06 -6.18 -14.66
C SER A 193 9.94 -5.81 -16.13
N ASP A 194 9.26 -4.71 -16.45
CA ASP A 194 8.99 -4.29 -17.82
C ASP A 194 10.19 -3.59 -18.47
N VAL A 195 10.84 -2.69 -17.72
CA VAL A 195 11.90 -1.81 -18.25
C VAL A 195 13.31 -2.39 -18.01
N GLY A 196 13.45 -3.33 -17.08
CA GLY A 196 14.71 -3.97 -16.72
C GLY A 196 15.63 -3.16 -15.80
N SER A 197 15.29 -1.90 -15.48
CA SER A 197 16.16 -1.02 -14.68
C SER A 197 15.38 -0.18 -13.66
N LEU A 198 16.05 0.18 -12.55
CA LEU A 198 15.59 1.18 -11.62
C LEU A 198 15.83 2.59 -12.21
N ASN A 199 14.99 3.56 -11.89
CA ASN A 199 15.26 4.96 -12.20
C ASN A 199 16.34 5.55 -11.29
N LYS A 200 16.81 6.78 -11.55
CA LYS A 200 17.90 7.41 -10.80
C LYS A 200 17.62 7.50 -9.28
N PRO A 201 16.48 8.03 -8.80
CA PRO A 201 16.16 8.05 -7.38
C PRO A 201 16.12 6.66 -6.74
N GLU A 202 15.50 5.71 -7.40
CA GLU A 202 15.42 4.32 -6.92
C GLU A 202 16.78 3.64 -6.88
N LEU A 203 17.61 3.84 -7.91
CA LEU A 203 18.97 3.34 -7.94
C LEU A 203 19.80 3.94 -6.81
N TYR A 204 19.66 5.25 -6.57
CA TYR A 204 20.33 5.92 -5.47
C TYR A 204 19.87 5.39 -4.10
N PHE A 205 18.56 5.14 -3.95
CA PHE A 205 17.98 4.64 -2.70
C PHE A 205 18.29 3.17 -2.46
N PHE A 206 18.05 2.28 -3.42
CA PHE A 206 18.18 0.83 -3.27
C PHE A 206 19.59 0.29 -3.60
N GLY A 207 20.41 1.06 -4.29
CA GLY A 207 21.73 0.70 -4.79
C GLY A 207 21.68 -0.11 -6.10
N THR A 208 21.06 -1.29 -6.12
CA THR A 208 20.96 -2.13 -7.32
C THR A 208 19.59 -2.82 -7.41
N ALA A 209 19.18 -3.20 -8.62
CA ALA A 209 17.96 -4.01 -8.83
C ALA A 209 18.03 -5.35 -8.07
N LYS A 210 19.22 -5.95 -7.93
CA LYS A 210 19.42 -7.16 -7.13
C LYS A 210 19.14 -6.92 -5.64
N ASN A 211 19.65 -5.83 -5.08
CA ASN A 211 19.41 -5.45 -3.68
C ASN A 211 17.94 -5.16 -3.45
N PHE A 212 17.29 -4.39 -4.36
CA PHE A 212 15.86 -4.13 -4.30
C PHE A 212 15.05 -5.44 -4.25
N ARG A 213 15.28 -6.36 -5.21
CA ARG A 213 14.54 -7.63 -5.25
C ARG A 213 14.76 -8.47 -4.00
N ARG A 214 16.00 -8.56 -3.51
CA ARG A 214 16.35 -9.43 -2.37
C ARG A 214 15.90 -8.88 -1.02
N ASN A 215 16.14 -7.60 -0.78
CA ASN A 215 16.02 -7.02 0.56
C ASN A 215 14.67 -6.34 0.79
N TRP A 216 14.00 -5.89 -0.27
CA TRP A 216 12.73 -5.18 -0.19
C TRP A 216 11.57 -6.00 -0.73
N LEU A 217 11.59 -6.33 -2.02
CA LEU A 217 10.49 -7.04 -2.64
C LEU A 217 10.27 -8.44 -2.03
N LYS A 218 11.33 -9.29 -2.00
CA LYS A 218 11.21 -10.65 -1.45
C LYS A 218 10.78 -10.65 0.01
N SER A 219 11.21 -9.65 0.76
CA SER A 219 10.84 -9.43 2.15
C SER A 219 9.34 -9.15 2.27
N LEU A 220 8.85 -8.17 1.54
CA LEU A 220 7.45 -7.77 1.50
C LEU A 220 6.51 -8.91 1.06
N MET A 221 6.91 -9.68 0.03
CA MET A 221 6.11 -10.78 -0.53
C MET A 221 5.75 -11.91 0.45
N ARG A 222 6.38 -11.96 1.62
CA ARG A 222 6.02 -12.92 2.68
C ARG A 222 4.63 -12.66 3.26
N SER A 223 4.21 -11.42 3.28
CA SER A 223 2.91 -10.96 3.77
C SER A 223 1.86 -10.82 2.65
N GLU A 224 2.18 -11.14 1.39
CA GLU A 224 1.21 -11.07 0.32
C GLU A 224 0.13 -12.13 0.47
N TRP A 225 -1.14 -11.72 0.32
CA TRP A 225 -2.28 -12.62 0.27
C TRP A 225 -2.23 -13.42 -1.04
N LYS A 226 -2.11 -14.72 -0.89
CA LYS A 226 -2.05 -15.66 -2.02
C LYS A 226 -3.43 -16.01 -2.52
#